data_2132e52978090e762edd02e08f447fb7
#
_entry.id   2132e52978090e762edd02e08f447fb7
#
_cell.length_a   1.000
_cell.length_b   1.000
_cell.length_c   1.000
_cell.angle_alpha   90.00
_cell.angle_beta   90.00
_cell.angle_gamma   90.00
#
_symmetry.space_group_name_H-M   'P 1'
#
loop_
_entity.id
_entity.type
_entity.pdbx_description
1 polymer ?
#
loop_
_entity_poly.entity_id
_entity_poly.type
_entity_poly.pdbx_seq_one_letter_code
_entity_poly.pdbx_strand_id
1 'polypeptide(L)'
;MRDYALITGNYWAFTLTDGALRMLVVLHFHILGFTPFEIASLFLFYEFFGIVTNAVGGWLGARIGLNRTMQIGLLLQVAALSMLLVPDEMLTVVWVMVAQAASGIAKDLNKMSAKSSMKTIARDQDDELYRIVAFLTGSKNALKGAGFFIGAVLLSLFEFRGAVTAMVLMLALVWLMSLLLLRQELGVMKNQPKFSQIFSKSSAVNWLSFARFFLFGARDVWFVVALPVFLYESLQWDFWQVGGYLASWIIIYGCIQAVRPS
;
A
#
# COMPACT_ATOMS: atom_id res chain seq x y z
N MET A 1 17.56 16.71 -4.91
CA MET A 1 17.40 15.68 -5.97
C MET A 1 17.61 14.26 -5.49
N ARG A 2 18.72 13.92 -4.82
CA ARG A 2 19.00 12.55 -4.35
C ARG A 2 17.92 12.03 -3.36
N ASP A 3 17.57 12.80 -2.36
CA ASP A 3 16.59 12.39 -1.34
C ASP A 3 15.17 12.26 -1.93
N TYR A 4 14.82 13.13 -2.89
CA TYR A 4 13.59 13.00 -3.66
C TYR A 4 13.52 11.64 -4.39
N ALA A 5 14.58 11.26 -5.11
CA ALA A 5 14.64 9.99 -5.84
C ALA A 5 14.56 8.78 -4.90
N LEU A 6 15.23 8.83 -3.75
CA LEU A 6 15.21 7.76 -2.74
C LEU A 6 13.82 7.60 -2.12
N ILE A 7 13.17 8.70 -1.72
CA ILE A 7 11.82 8.67 -1.13
C ILE A 7 10.80 8.16 -2.16
N THR A 8 10.90 8.63 -3.41
CA THR A 8 10.03 8.16 -4.48
C THR A 8 10.27 6.68 -4.78
N GLY A 9 11.51 6.24 -4.86
CA GLY A 9 11.88 4.84 -5.08
C GLY A 9 11.36 3.92 -3.97
N ASN A 10 11.52 4.31 -2.70
CA ASN A 10 10.97 3.59 -1.56
C ASN A 10 9.44 3.46 -1.65
N TYR A 11 8.77 4.56 -1.98
CA TYR A 11 7.33 4.58 -2.12
C TYR A 11 6.85 3.70 -3.28
N TRP A 12 7.59 3.69 -4.39
CA TRP A 12 7.28 2.87 -5.55
C TRP A 12 7.49 1.38 -5.28
N ALA A 13 8.62 1.01 -4.67
CA ALA A 13 8.89 -0.37 -4.29
C ALA A 13 7.83 -0.90 -3.32
N PHE A 14 7.46 -0.10 -2.32
CA PHE A 14 6.37 -0.43 -1.41
C PHE A 14 5.05 -0.63 -2.15
N THR A 15 4.67 0.30 -3.03
CA THR A 15 3.39 0.26 -3.77
C THR A 15 3.30 -0.95 -4.69
N LEU A 16 4.41 -1.30 -5.33
CA LEU A 16 4.50 -2.48 -6.19
C LEU A 16 4.24 -3.77 -5.41
N THR A 17 4.94 -3.95 -4.28
CA THR A 17 4.76 -5.12 -3.41
C THR A 17 3.41 -5.15 -2.73
N ASP A 18 2.82 -4.02 -2.36
CA ASP A 18 1.46 -3.93 -1.81
C ASP A 18 0.42 -4.42 -2.84
N GLY A 19 0.58 -4.03 -4.11
CA GLY A 19 -0.26 -4.55 -5.21
C GLY A 19 -0.08 -6.05 -5.42
N ALA A 20 1.17 -6.51 -5.48
CA ALA A 20 1.50 -7.93 -5.67
C ALA A 20 0.95 -8.80 -4.53
N LEU A 21 1.11 -8.36 -3.29
CA LEU A 21 0.60 -9.07 -2.11
C LEU A 21 -0.91 -9.27 -2.16
N ARG A 22 -1.66 -8.24 -2.58
CA ARG A 22 -3.13 -8.36 -2.69
C ARG A 22 -3.53 -9.46 -3.65
N MET A 23 -2.91 -9.54 -4.82
CA MET A 23 -3.22 -10.58 -5.81
C MET A 23 -2.78 -11.95 -5.32
N LEU A 24 -1.58 -12.06 -4.72
CA LEU A 24 -1.10 -13.31 -4.13
C LEU A 24 -2.05 -13.85 -3.06
N VAL A 25 -2.49 -13.01 -2.13
CA VAL A 25 -3.40 -13.41 -1.06
C VAL A 25 -4.73 -13.87 -1.63
N VAL A 26 -5.35 -13.10 -2.54
CA VAL A 26 -6.65 -13.47 -3.10
C VAL A 26 -6.58 -14.81 -3.82
N LEU A 27 -5.63 -14.97 -4.73
CA LEU A 27 -5.56 -16.19 -5.56
C LEU A 27 -5.10 -17.42 -4.76
N HIS A 28 -4.11 -17.26 -3.88
CA HIS A 28 -3.59 -18.38 -3.09
C HIS A 28 -4.63 -18.92 -2.10
N PHE A 29 -5.29 -18.03 -1.34
CA PHE A 29 -6.29 -18.46 -0.35
C PHE A 29 -7.55 -19.00 -1.03
N HIS A 30 -7.86 -18.53 -2.24
CA HIS A 30 -8.88 -19.13 -3.05
C HIS A 30 -8.55 -20.60 -3.45
N ILE A 31 -7.29 -20.86 -3.87
CA ILE A 31 -6.82 -22.22 -4.17
C ILE A 31 -6.85 -23.13 -2.93
N LEU A 32 -6.55 -22.57 -1.74
CA LEU A 32 -6.66 -23.30 -0.47
C LEU A 32 -8.10 -23.61 -0.06
N GLY A 33 -9.11 -23.19 -0.83
CA GLY A 33 -10.52 -23.47 -0.60
C GLY A 33 -11.23 -22.48 0.32
N PHE A 34 -10.64 -21.30 0.59
CA PHE A 34 -11.31 -20.24 1.33
C PHE A 34 -12.46 -19.67 0.53
N THR A 35 -13.60 -19.47 1.19
CA THR A 35 -14.76 -18.83 0.57
C THR A 35 -14.47 -17.36 0.22
N PRO A 36 -15.17 -16.78 -0.79
CA PRO A 36 -15.02 -15.35 -1.12
C PRO A 36 -15.23 -14.40 0.08
N PHE A 37 -16.10 -14.78 1.01
CA PHE A 37 -16.34 -14.01 2.24
C PHE A 37 -15.13 -14.05 3.19
N GLU A 38 -14.52 -15.22 3.38
CA GLU A 38 -13.29 -15.36 4.17
C GLU A 38 -12.15 -14.57 3.56
N ILE A 39 -11.96 -14.63 2.24
CA ILE A 39 -10.94 -13.86 1.52
C ILE A 39 -11.18 -12.35 1.69
N ALA A 40 -12.42 -11.88 1.56
CA ALA A 40 -12.75 -10.47 1.80
C ALA A 40 -12.43 -10.07 3.25
N SER A 41 -12.69 -10.96 4.22
CA SER A 41 -12.41 -10.74 5.63
C SER A 41 -10.92 -10.58 5.93
N LEU A 42 -10.03 -11.24 5.16
CA LEU A 42 -8.58 -11.10 5.31
C LEU A 42 -8.13 -9.64 5.16
N PHE A 43 -8.83 -8.84 4.34
CA PHE A 43 -8.50 -7.42 4.12
C PHE A 43 -9.19 -6.44 5.08
N LEU A 44 -10.12 -6.91 5.91
CA LEU A 44 -10.85 -6.04 6.83
C LEU A 44 -9.90 -5.28 7.77
N PHE A 45 -8.97 -5.98 8.40
CA PHE A 45 -7.99 -5.38 9.29
C PHE A 45 -6.98 -4.50 8.55
N TYR A 46 -6.62 -4.86 7.33
CA TYR A 46 -5.77 -4.03 6.47
C TYR A 46 -6.36 -2.63 6.26
N GLU A 47 -7.63 -2.54 5.92
CA GLU A 47 -8.29 -1.25 5.69
C GLU A 47 -8.58 -0.53 7.01
N PHE A 48 -9.06 -1.23 8.04
CA PHE A 48 -9.36 -0.65 9.35
C PHE A 48 -8.12 -0.01 9.98
N PHE A 49 -7.03 -0.77 10.12
CA PHE A 49 -5.80 -0.26 10.70
C PHE A 49 -5.12 0.78 9.79
N GLY A 50 -5.28 0.69 8.48
CA GLY A 50 -4.87 1.72 7.55
C GLY A 50 -5.52 3.08 7.84
N ILE A 51 -6.83 3.10 8.13
CA ILE A 51 -7.55 4.33 8.48
C ILE A 51 -7.05 4.90 9.80
N VAL A 52 -6.94 4.06 10.83
CA VAL A 52 -6.40 4.47 12.13
C VAL A 52 -5.00 5.06 11.96
N THR A 53 -4.16 4.40 11.19
CA THR A 53 -2.78 4.86 10.94
C THR A 53 -2.74 6.15 10.14
N ASN A 54 -3.64 6.33 9.17
CA ASN A 54 -3.70 7.58 8.41
C ASN A 54 -4.09 8.78 9.30
N ALA A 55 -4.92 8.56 10.32
CA ALA A 55 -5.26 9.57 11.31
C ALA A 55 -4.07 9.90 12.23
N VAL A 56 -3.35 8.88 12.72
CA VAL A 56 -2.26 9.03 13.69
C VAL A 56 -0.90 9.32 13.01
N GLY A 57 -0.71 8.85 11.78
CA GLY A 57 0.57 8.89 11.08
C GLY A 57 1.10 10.30 10.85
N GLY A 58 0.23 11.29 10.60
CA GLY A 58 0.63 12.69 10.48
C GLY A 58 1.22 13.23 11.78
N TRP A 59 0.62 12.90 12.91
CA TRP A 59 1.12 13.23 14.24
C TRP A 59 2.48 12.54 14.51
N LEU A 60 2.59 11.25 14.18
CA LEU A 60 3.81 10.49 14.33
C LEU A 60 4.96 11.07 13.48
N GLY A 61 4.71 11.34 12.21
CA GLY A 61 5.71 11.91 11.30
C GLY A 61 6.20 13.29 11.73
N ALA A 62 5.30 14.13 12.29
CA ALA A 62 5.68 15.43 12.83
C ALA A 62 6.55 15.31 14.10
N ARG A 63 6.44 14.21 14.83
CA ARG A 63 7.14 13.98 16.09
C ARG A 63 8.50 13.31 15.94
N ILE A 64 8.57 12.23 15.15
CA ILE A 64 9.79 11.43 15.00
C ILE A 64 10.52 11.66 13.68
N GLY A 65 9.90 12.40 12.75
CA GLY A 65 10.43 12.65 11.41
C GLY A 65 9.82 11.74 10.34
N LEU A 66 9.75 12.26 9.12
CA LEU A 66 9.11 11.57 8.00
C LEU A 66 9.95 10.40 7.49
N ASN A 67 11.27 10.54 7.47
CA ASN A 67 12.17 9.48 7.02
C ASN A 67 12.12 8.28 7.97
N ARG A 68 12.17 8.51 9.29
CA ARG A 68 12.03 7.43 10.28
C ARG A 68 10.66 6.76 10.20
N THR A 69 9.60 7.53 10.03
CA THR A 69 8.25 6.98 9.87
C THR A 69 8.15 6.10 8.64
N MET A 70 8.79 6.49 7.52
CA MET A 70 8.85 5.67 6.30
C MET A 70 9.66 4.39 6.51
N GLN A 71 10.80 4.46 7.20
CA GLN A 71 11.63 3.30 7.52
C GLN A 71 10.91 2.30 8.43
N ILE A 72 10.16 2.80 9.43
CA ILE A 72 9.29 1.97 10.27
C ILE A 72 8.21 1.29 9.42
N GLY A 73 7.60 2.01 8.48
CA GLY A 73 6.62 1.45 7.55
C GLY A 73 7.22 0.34 6.67
N LEU A 74 8.42 0.54 6.10
CA LEU A 74 9.10 -0.48 5.30
C LEU A 74 9.44 -1.73 6.13
N LEU A 75 10.00 -1.54 7.32
CA LEU A 75 10.34 -2.66 8.22
C LEU A 75 9.09 -3.45 8.64
N LEU A 76 8.02 -2.74 8.97
CA LEU A 76 6.74 -3.36 9.33
C LEU A 76 6.15 -4.15 8.17
N GLN A 77 6.31 -3.69 6.92
CA GLN A 77 5.88 -4.45 5.74
C GLN A 77 6.72 -5.71 5.55
N VAL A 78 8.05 -5.64 5.74
CA VAL A 78 8.91 -6.81 5.72
C VAL A 78 8.46 -7.82 6.78
N ALA A 79 8.18 -7.37 8.00
CA ALA A 79 7.66 -8.24 9.06
C ALA A 79 6.30 -8.85 8.70
N ALA A 80 5.35 -8.05 8.19
CA ALA A 80 4.03 -8.51 7.77
C ALA A 80 4.11 -9.59 6.67
N LEU A 81 4.96 -9.39 5.66
CA LEU A 81 5.20 -10.39 4.63
C LEU A 81 5.84 -11.65 5.21
N SER A 82 6.80 -11.51 6.12
CA SER A 82 7.48 -12.66 6.76
C SER A 82 6.50 -13.51 7.59
N MET A 83 5.45 -12.91 8.16
CA MET A 83 4.38 -13.64 8.86
C MET A 83 3.61 -14.59 7.92
N LEU A 84 3.62 -14.35 6.62
CA LEU A 84 2.94 -15.21 5.63
C LEU A 84 3.81 -16.38 5.15
N LEU A 85 5.06 -16.49 5.60
CA LEU A 85 5.98 -17.59 5.26
C LEU A 85 5.83 -18.82 6.16
N VAL A 86 4.94 -18.77 7.14
CA VAL A 86 4.63 -19.91 8.01
C VAL A 86 4.02 -21.08 7.21
N PRO A 87 4.04 -22.32 7.73
CA PRO A 87 3.35 -23.47 7.12
C PRO A 87 1.87 -23.19 6.85
N ASP A 88 1.31 -23.82 5.80
CA ASP A 88 -0.07 -23.54 5.34
C ASP A 88 -1.11 -23.88 6.43
N GLU A 89 -0.81 -24.86 7.30
CA GLU A 89 -1.66 -25.22 8.43
C GLU A 89 -1.78 -24.06 9.46
N MET A 90 -0.81 -23.16 9.49
CA MET A 90 -0.82 -21.98 10.36
C MET A 90 -1.43 -20.73 9.70
N LEU A 91 -1.64 -20.75 8.38
CA LEU A 91 -2.25 -19.65 7.64
C LEU A 91 -3.77 -19.56 7.86
N THR A 92 -4.17 -19.51 9.12
CA THR A 92 -5.58 -19.31 9.49
C THR A 92 -6.08 -17.91 9.11
N VAL A 93 -7.40 -17.74 8.96
CA VAL A 93 -8.01 -16.43 8.68
C VAL A 93 -7.50 -15.36 9.66
N VAL A 94 -7.48 -15.67 10.96
CA VAL A 94 -7.04 -14.72 11.99
C VAL A 94 -5.56 -14.36 11.85
N TRP A 95 -4.69 -15.33 11.59
CA TRP A 95 -3.25 -15.08 11.39
C TRP A 95 -2.99 -14.16 10.21
N VAL A 96 -3.64 -14.44 9.09
CA VAL A 96 -3.51 -13.61 7.88
C VAL A 96 -4.11 -12.22 8.09
N MET A 97 -5.24 -12.11 8.81
CA MET A 97 -5.80 -10.80 9.18
C MET A 97 -4.83 -9.96 10.02
N VAL A 98 -4.09 -10.57 10.95
CA VAL A 98 -3.04 -9.86 11.74
C VAL A 98 -1.88 -9.42 10.85
N ALA A 99 -1.40 -10.28 9.96
CA ALA A 99 -0.37 -9.91 8.98
C ALA A 99 -0.85 -8.77 8.07
N GLN A 100 -2.10 -8.83 7.61
CA GLN A 100 -2.71 -7.78 6.80
C GLN A 100 -2.92 -6.47 7.59
N ALA A 101 -3.24 -6.55 8.90
CA ALA A 101 -3.28 -5.38 9.77
C ALA A 101 -1.92 -4.65 9.80
N ALA A 102 -0.84 -5.40 10.01
CA ALA A 102 0.52 -4.85 9.99
C ALA A 102 0.86 -4.23 8.63
N SER A 103 0.49 -4.90 7.52
CA SER A 103 0.66 -4.38 6.16
C SER A 103 -0.15 -3.10 5.92
N GLY A 104 -1.39 -3.01 6.41
CA GLY A 104 -2.21 -1.80 6.32
C GLY A 104 -1.61 -0.61 7.06
N ILE A 105 -1.08 -0.83 8.26
CA ILE A 105 -0.34 0.17 9.03
C ILE A 105 0.91 0.62 8.24
N ALA A 106 1.70 -0.33 7.76
CA ALA A 106 2.90 -0.08 6.99
C ALA A 106 2.63 0.78 5.74
N LYS A 107 1.56 0.45 5.01
CA LYS A 107 1.10 1.18 3.81
C LYS A 107 0.83 2.65 4.11
N ASP A 108 0.06 2.93 5.15
CA ASP A 108 -0.34 4.32 5.41
C ASP A 108 0.78 5.14 6.04
N LEU A 109 1.66 4.54 6.85
CA LEU A 109 2.90 5.19 7.30
C LEU A 109 3.80 5.58 6.12
N ASN A 110 4.04 4.66 5.19
CA ASN A 110 4.87 4.89 4.01
C ASN A 110 4.27 5.97 3.09
N LYS A 111 2.99 5.85 2.75
CA LYS A 111 2.24 6.78 1.91
C LYS A 111 2.21 8.20 2.50
N MET A 112 1.92 8.31 3.79
CA MET A 112 1.87 9.60 4.47
C MET A 112 3.26 10.25 4.52
N SER A 113 4.29 9.49 4.89
CA SER A 113 5.66 9.98 4.94
C SER A 113 6.15 10.45 3.57
N ALA A 114 5.96 9.66 2.51
CA ALA A 114 6.35 10.03 1.16
C ALA A 114 5.68 11.33 0.70
N LYS A 115 4.35 11.42 0.83
CA LYS A 115 3.60 12.62 0.42
C LYS A 115 3.99 13.87 1.21
N SER A 116 4.19 13.73 2.52
CA SER A 116 4.58 14.86 3.37
C SER A 116 6.03 15.31 3.10
N SER A 117 6.95 14.36 2.85
CA SER A 117 8.33 14.67 2.46
C SER A 117 8.37 15.44 1.14
N MET A 118 7.56 15.04 0.15
CA MET A 118 7.47 15.74 -1.13
C MET A 118 6.98 17.18 -0.96
N LYS A 119 5.97 17.41 -0.11
CA LYS A 119 5.51 18.77 0.24
C LYS A 119 6.60 19.61 0.91
N THR A 120 7.45 18.99 1.72
CA THR A 120 8.55 19.68 2.40
C THR A 120 9.69 20.06 1.43
N ILE A 121 9.94 19.20 0.42
CA ILE A 121 10.98 19.44 -0.60
C ILE A 121 10.52 20.50 -1.61
N ALA A 122 9.24 20.50 -1.99
CA ALA A 122 8.66 21.42 -3.00
C ALA A 122 8.25 22.80 -2.44
N ARG A 123 8.79 23.24 -1.33
CA ARG A 123 8.29 24.32 -0.47
C ARG A 123 8.22 25.74 -1.08
N ASP A 124 8.75 25.97 -2.28
CA ASP A 124 8.90 27.34 -2.84
C ASP A 124 8.12 27.64 -4.14
N GLN A 125 7.39 26.66 -4.71
CA GLN A 125 6.61 26.90 -5.92
C GLN A 125 5.33 26.06 -5.94
N ASP A 126 4.17 26.68 -5.91
CA ASP A 126 2.86 26.01 -5.89
C ASP A 126 2.63 25.12 -7.12
N ASP A 127 3.08 25.54 -8.29
CA ASP A 127 2.98 24.77 -9.54
C ASP A 127 3.85 23.50 -9.52
N GLU A 128 5.04 23.56 -8.94
CA GLU A 128 5.93 22.41 -8.80
C GLU A 128 5.35 21.39 -7.81
N LEU A 129 4.79 21.85 -6.72
CA LEU A 129 4.11 20.98 -5.74
C LEU A 129 2.95 20.20 -6.37
N TYR A 130 2.12 20.88 -7.18
CA TYR A 130 1.00 20.23 -7.85
C TYR A 130 1.49 19.13 -8.80
N ARG A 131 2.49 19.42 -9.64
CA ARG A 131 3.09 18.45 -10.58
C ARG A 131 3.68 17.24 -9.85
N ILE A 132 4.43 17.46 -8.78
CA ILE A 132 5.03 16.39 -7.98
C ILE A 132 3.96 15.49 -7.35
N VAL A 133 2.91 16.08 -6.77
CA VAL A 133 1.83 15.31 -6.12
C VAL A 133 0.99 14.56 -7.17
N ALA A 134 0.71 15.16 -8.32
CA ALA A 134 0.00 14.51 -9.42
C ALA A 134 0.81 13.33 -9.98
N PHE A 135 2.11 13.53 -10.24
CA PHE A 135 3.02 12.46 -10.67
C PHE A 135 3.10 11.31 -9.66
N LEU A 136 3.26 11.62 -8.37
CA LEU A 136 3.33 10.62 -7.32
C LEU A 136 2.01 9.83 -7.18
N THR A 137 0.87 10.49 -7.40
CA THR A 137 -0.44 9.85 -7.32
C THR A 137 -0.74 8.99 -8.55
N GLY A 138 -0.43 9.49 -9.74
CA GLY A 138 -0.59 8.76 -11.00
C GLY A 138 0.32 7.54 -11.07
N SER A 139 1.61 7.73 -10.78
CA SER A 139 2.59 6.64 -10.75
C SER A 139 2.24 5.57 -9.72
N LYS A 140 1.70 5.94 -8.54
CA LYS A 140 1.21 4.99 -7.55
C LYS A 140 0.16 4.06 -8.12
N ASN A 141 -0.85 4.59 -8.82
CA ASN A 141 -1.93 3.78 -9.36
C ASN A 141 -1.42 2.84 -10.47
N ALA A 142 -0.55 3.35 -11.36
CA ALA A 142 0.10 2.53 -12.38
C ALA A 142 0.93 1.39 -11.76
N LEU A 143 1.75 1.71 -10.74
CA LEU A 143 2.58 0.71 -10.05
C LEU A 143 1.75 -0.30 -9.25
N LYS A 144 0.62 0.11 -8.68
CA LYS A 144 -0.31 -0.84 -8.03
C LYS A 144 -0.89 -1.83 -9.04
N GLY A 145 -1.25 -1.35 -10.24
CA GLY A 145 -1.68 -2.22 -11.34
C GLY A 145 -0.57 -3.17 -11.80
N ALA A 146 0.64 -2.65 -12.03
CA ALA A 146 1.80 -3.48 -12.35
C ALA A 146 2.07 -4.51 -11.23
N GLY A 147 1.89 -4.13 -9.97
CA GLY A 147 1.99 -5.04 -8.82
C GLY A 147 0.99 -6.19 -8.90
N PHE A 148 -0.26 -5.95 -9.28
CA PHE A 148 -1.25 -7.01 -9.46
C PHE A 148 -0.79 -8.04 -10.50
N PHE A 149 -0.29 -7.58 -11.64
CA PHE A 149 0.27 -8.45 -12.66
C PHE A 149 1.49 -9.23 -12.14
N ILE A 150 2.45 -8.53 -11.53
CA ILE A 150 3.67 -9.15 -10.97
C ILE A 150 3.30 -10.18 -9.90
N GLY A 151 2.31 -9.89 -9.04
CA GLY A 151 1.82 -10.85 -8.04
C GLY A 151 1.30 -12.14 -8.65
N ALA A 152 0.47 -12.03 -9.70
CA ALA A 152 -0.04 -13.20 -10.43
C ALA A 152 1.10 -14.00 -11.10
N VAL A 153 2.05 -13.30 -11.71
CA VAL A 153 3.25 -13.91 -12.32
C VAL A 153 4.11 -14.62 -11.30
N LEU A 154 4.41 -13.97 -10.18
CA LEU A 154 5.22 -14.56 -9.12
C LEU A 154 4.54 -15.79 -8.53
N LEU A 155 3.21 -15.77 -8.35
CA LEU A 155 2.45 -16.93 -7.91
C LEU A 155 2.56 -18.11 -8.89
N SER A 156 2.47 -17.81 -10.18
CA SER A 156 2.57 -18.83 -11.25
C SER A 156 3.96 -19.47 -11.36
N LEU A 157 5.04 -18.69 -11.12
CA LEU A 157 6.42 -19.13 -11.32
C LEU A 157 7.08 -19.70 -10.06
N PHE A 158 6.77 -19.15 -8.90
CA PHE A 158 7.49 -19.42 -7.64
C PHE A 158 6.58 -19.92 -6.52
N GLU A 159 5.32 -20.16 -6.81
CA GLU A 159 4.31 -20.46 -5.82
C GLU A 159 4.20 -19.35 -4.76
N PHE A 160 3.31 -19.52 -3.78
CA PHE A 160 3.04 -18.46 -2.78
C PHE A 160 4.27 -18.11 -1.93
N ARG A 161 4.97 -19.11 -1.39
CA ARG A 161 6.12 -18.90 -0.50
C ARG A 161 7.31 -18.29 -1.22
N GLY A 162 7.62 -18.76 -2.43
CA GLY A 162 8.70 -18.20 -3.23
C GLY A 162 8.41 -16.75 -3.63
N ALA A 163 7.18 -16.44 -4.01
CA ALA A 163 6.74 -15.09 -4.34
C ALA A 163 6.85 -14.14 -3.13
N VAL A 164 6.36 -14.56 -1.95
CA VAL A 164 6.46 -13.77 -0.71
C VAL A 164 7.92 -13.58 -0.30
N THR A 165 8.75 -14.63 -0.40
CA THR A 165 10.19 -14.54 -0.10
C THR A 165 10.89 -13.52 -1.01
N ALA A 166 10.62 -13.54 -2.30
CA ALA A 166 11.18 -12.56 -3.25
C ALA A 166 10.80 -11.12 -2.87
N MET A 167 9.54 -10.89 -2.47
CA MET A 167 9.08 -9.57 -2.03
C MET A 167 9.74 -9.14 -0.71
N VAL A 168 9.90 -10.06 0.26
CA VAL A 168 10.62 -9.80 1.53
C VAL A 168 12.05 -9.36 1.25
N LEU A 169 12.79 -10.11 0.42
CA LEU A 169 14.17 -9.80 0.09
C LEU A 169 14.30 -8.46 -0.64
N MET A 170 13.43 -8.19 -1.59
CA MET A 170 13.41 -6.91 -2.31
C MET A 170 13.15 -5.73 -1.37
N LEU A 171 12.14 -5.81 -0.51
CA LEU A 171 11.83 -4.74 0.43
C LEU A 171 12.88 -4.58 1.54
N ALA A 172 13.47 -5.67 2.02
CA ALA A 172 14.58 -5.62 2.97
C ALA A 172 15.79 -4.89 2.38
N LEU A 173 16.11 -5.15 1.09
CA LEU A 173 17.15 -4.42 0.38
C LEU A 173 16.83 -2.93 0.27
N VAL A 174 15.60 -2.58 -0.13
CA VAL A 174 15.14 -1.19 -0.21
C VAL A 174 15.22 -0.50 1.16
N TRP A 175 14.81 -1.18 2.21
CA TRP A 175 14.89 -0.69 3.59
C TRP A 175 16.34 -0.43 4.01
N LEU A 176 17.26 -1.37 3.77
CA LEU A 176 18.69 -1.20 4.06
C LEU A 176 19.29 -0.02 3.28
N MET A 177 19.00 0.08 1.99
CA MET A 177 19.44 1.23 1.17
C MET A 177 18.89 2.54 1.73
N SER A 178 17.63 2.56 2.14
CA SER A 178 17.01 3.74 2.76
C SER A 178 17.71 4.14 4.05
N LEU A 179 18.04 3.19 4.93
CA LEU A 179 18.78 3.45 6.17
C LEU A 179 20.17 4.05 5.92
N LEU A 180 20.87 3.56 4.90
CA LEU A 180 22.25 3.99 4.60
C LEU A 180 22.29 5.36 3.89
N LEU A 181 21.32 5.64 3.04
CA LEU A 181 21.36 6.79 2.12
C LEU A 181 20.53 7.99 2.59
N LEU A 182 19.41 7.78 3.31
CA LEU A 182 18.57 8.85 3.85
C LEU A 182 19.08 9.26 5.23
N ARG A 183 19.95 10.28 5.26
CA ARG A 183 20.60 10.74 6.51
C ARG A 183 19.90 11.95 7.15
N GLN A 184 19.19 12.75 6.37
CA GLN A 184 18.55 13.98 6.89
C GLN A 184 17.10 13.66 7.29
N GLU A 185 16.73 14.04 8.52
CA GLU A 185 15.35 13.96 8.98
C GLU A 185 14.54 15.12 8.43
N LEU A 186 13.48 14.80 7.72
CA LEU A 186 12.53 15.77 7.17
C LEU A 186 11.27 15.84 8.04
N GLY A 187 10.69 17.03 8.12
CA GLY A 187 9.34 17.21 8.65
C GLY A 187 9.20 17.20 10.18
N VAL A 188 10.30 17.17 10.94
CA VAL A 188 10.22 17.30 12.41
C VAL A 188 9.78 18.73 12.75
N MET A 189 8.65 18.87 13.41
CA MET A 189 8.13 20.18 13.84
C MET A 189 8.74 20.62 15.18
N LYS A 190 9.17 21.90 15.27
CA LYS A 190 9.66 22.48 16.53
C LYS A 190 8.57 22.44 17.63
N ASN A 191 7.33 22.78 17.28
CA ASN A 191 6.17 22.64 18.14
C ASN A 191 5.44 21.33 17.80
N GLN A 192 5.62 20.31 18.64
CA GLN A 192 5.00 19.01 18.43
C GLN A 192 3.48 19.11 18.56
N PRO A 193 2.69 18.64 17.57
CA PRO A 193 1.24 18.68 17.66
C PRO A 193 0.74 17.80 18.80
N LYS A 194 -0.28 18.27 19.51
CA LYS A 194 -0.94 17.50 20.57
C LYS A 194 -1.78 16.37 19.93
N PHE A 195 -1.86 15.23 20.60
CA PHE A 195 -2.65 14.07 20.14
C PHE A 195 -4.13 14.45 19.92
N SER A 196 -4.67 15.36 20.72
CA SER A 196 -6.04 15.88 20.56
C SER A 196 -6.31 16.60 19.24
N GLN A 197 -5.28 16.94 18.46
CA GLN A 197 -5.40 17.64 17.17
C GLN A 197 -5.45 16.69 15.97
N ILE A 198 -5.53 15.38 16.20
CA ILE A 198 -5.64 14.36 15.14
C ILE A 198 -6.97 14.50 14.38
N PHE A 199 -8.06 14.75 15.10
CA PHE A 199 -9.36 14.94 14.46
C PHE A 199 -9.50 16.36 13.91
N SER A 200 -10.11 16.46 12.72
CA SER A 200 -10.39 17.78 12.13
C SER A 200 -11.39 18.55 12.99
N LYS A 201 -11.16 19.87 13.11
CA LYS A 201 -12.14 20.79 13.73
C LYS A 201 -13.41 20.97 12.87
N SER A 202 -13.35 20.58 11.59
CA SER A 202 -14.48 20.66 10.67
C SER A 202 -15.29 19.37 10.70
N SER A 203 -16.57 19.46 11.06
CA SER A 203 -17.53 18.35 11.01
C SER A 203 -17.68 17.80 9.58
N ALA A 204 -17.68 18.66 8.57
CA ALA A 204 -17.78 18.25 7.17
C ALA A 204 -16.61 17.35 6.75
N VAL A 205 -15.38 17.66 7.18
CA VAL A 205 -14.19 16.83 6.90
C VAL A 205 -14.32 15.47 7.59
N ASN A 206 -14.83 15.42 8.81
CA ASN A 206 -15.01 14.17 9.56
C ASN A 206 -16.09 13.29 8.89
N TRP A 207 -17.22 13.86 8.47
CA TRP A 207 -18.26 13.13 7.72
C TRP A 207 -17.77 12.64 6.36
N LEU A 208 -17.01 13.44 5.64
CA LEU A 208 -16.38 13.02 4.37
C LEU A 208 -15.42 11.85 4.58
N SER A 209 -14.63 11.89 5.64
CA SER A 209 -13.70 10.81 5.98
C SER A 209 -14.45 9.51 6.30
N PHE A 210 -15.55 9.59 7.04
CA PHE A 210 -16.44 8.48 7.34
C PHE A 210 -17.10 7.88 6.09
N ALA A 211 -17.65 8.72 5.22
CA ALA A 211 -18.24 8.27 3.96
C ALA A 211 -17.19 7.56 3.04
N ARG A 212 -15.98 8.09 2.98
CA ARG A 212 -14.89 7.48 2.22
C ARG A 212 -14.48 6.12 2.74
N PHE A 213 -14.60 5.86 4.03
CA PHE A 213 -14.35 4.54 4.62
C PHE A 213 -15.22 3.47 3.95
N PHE A 214 -16.54 3.68 3.92
CA PHE A 214 -17.46 2.72 3.31
C PHE A 214 -17.25 2.60 1.80
N LEU A 215 -17.04 3.72 1.11
CA LEU A 215 -16.81 3.73 -0.33
C LEU A 215 -15.56 2.92 -0.73
N PHE A 216 -14.47 3.08 0.00
CA PHE A 216 -13.24 2.34 -0.29
C PHE A 216 -13.34 0.87 0.10
N GLY A 217 -14.01 0.56 1.22
CA GLY A 217 -14.27 -0.82 1.62
C GLY A 217 -15.12 -1.56 0.59
N ALA A 218 -16.23 -0.97 0.14
CA ALA A 218 -17.07 -1.54 -0.90
C ALA A 218 -16.30 -1.77 -2.22
N ARG A 219 -15.51 -0.79 -2.66
CA ARG A 219 -14.65 -0.95 -3.85
C ARG A 219 -13.70 -2.12 -3.72
N ASP A 220 -13.05 -2.29 -2.58
CA ASP A 220 -12.05 -3.34 -2.41
C ASP A 220 -12.68 -4.74 -2.35
N VAL A 221 -13.87 -4.88 -1.77
CA VAL A 221 -14.63 -6.14 -1.82
C VAL A 221 -14.93 -6.55 -3.27
N TRP A 222 -15.42 -5.62 -4.09
CA TRP A 222 -15.77 -5.92 -5.48
C TRP A 222 -14.55 -6.10 -6.37
N PHE A 223 -13.65 -5.12 -6.37
CA PHE A 223 -12.57 -5.07 -7.36
C PHE A 223 -11.37 -5.95 -6.97
N VAL A 224 -11.04 -6.04 -5.67
CA VAL A 224 -9.85 -6.77 -5.22
C VAL A 224 -10.15 -8.23 -4.92
N VAL A 225 -11.38 -8.56 -4.51
CA VAL A 225 -11.74 -9.92 -4.12
C VAL A 225 -12.71 -10.57 -5.12
N ALA A 226 -13.92 -10.01 -5.28
CA ALA A 226 -14.97 -10.66 -6.06
C ALA A 226 -14.59 -10.81 -7.55
N LEU A 227 -14.02 -9.76 -8.15
CA LEU A 227 -13.70 -9.78 -9.57
C LEU A 227 -12.59 -10.78 -9.92
N PRO A 228 -11.42 -10.85 -9.24
CA PRO A 228 -10.42 -11.88 -9.52
C PRO A 228 -10.95 -13.30 -9.37
N VAL A 229 -11.71 -13.58 -8.31
CA VAL A 229 -12.30 -14.89 -8.05
C VAL A 229 -13.29 -15.25 -9.17
N PHE A 230 -14.16 -14.33 -9.58
CA PHE A 230 -15.09 -14.51 -10.69
C PHE A 230 -14.37 -14.83 -12.02
N LEU A 231 -13.31 -14.07 -12.34
CA LEU A 231 -12.54 -14.30 -13.56
C LEU A 231 -11.87 -15.68 -13.55
N TYR A 232 -11.34 -16.09 -12.41
CA TYR A 232 -10.68 -17.36 -12.24
C TYR A 232 -11.68 -18.55 -12.27
N GLU A 233 -12.76 -18.50 -11.43
CA GLU A 233 -13.73 -19.60 -11.31
C GLU A 233 -14.70 -19.69 -12.49
N SER A 234 -15.35 -18.56 -12.84
CA SER A 234 -16.47 -18.58 -13.79
C SER A 234 -16.00 -18.50 -15.23
N LEU A 235 -14.93 -17.76 -15.51
CA LEU A 235 -14.36 -17.63 -16.85
C LEU A 235 -13.17 -18.54 -17.08
N GLN A 236 -12.71 -19.29 -16.06
CA GLN A 236 -11.58 -20.22 -16.14
C GLN A 236 -10.29 -19.56 -16.66
N TRP A 237 -10.11 -18.26 -16.29
CA TRP A 237 -8.90 -17.54 -16.65
C TRP A 237 -7.72 -17.99 -15.80
N ASP A 238 -6.53 -18.05 -16.40
CA ASP A 238 -5.31 -18.30 -15.66
C ASP A 238 -4.83 -17.05 -14.87
N PHE A 239 -3.82 -17.22 -14.03
CA PHE A 239 -3.29 -16.14 -13.21
C PHE A 239 -2.77 -14.97 -14.03
N TRP A 240 -2.19 -15.22 -15.20
CA TRP A 240 -1.68 -14.18 -16.09
C TRP A 240 -2.80 -13.34 -16.70
N GLN A 241 -3.89 -13.98 -17.09
CA GLN A 241 -5.06 -13.32 -17.64
C GLN A 241 -5.75 -12.45 -16.59
N VAL A 242 -5.98 -13.00 -15.39
CA VAL A 242 -6.55 -12.25 -14.27
C VAL A 242 -5.68 -11.06 -13.89
N GLY A 243 -4.38 -11.30 -13.67
CA GLY A 243 -3.42 -10.26 -13.30
C GLY A 243 -3.27 -9.20 -14.38
N GLY A 244 -3.20 -9.61 -15.66
CA GLY A 244 -3.09 -8.73 -16.81
C GLY A 244 -4.30 -7.82 -16.99
N TYR A 245 -5.51 -8.37 -16.84
CA TYR A 245 -6.76 -7.59 -16.92
C TYR A 245 -6.83 -6.51 -15.83
N LEU A 246 -6.61 -6.90 -14.58
CA LEU A 246 -6.67 -5.97 -13.45
C LEU A 246 -5.56 -4.92 -13.51
N ALA A 247 -4.35 -5.32 -13.93
CA ALA A 247 -3.25 -4.41 -14.15
C ALA A 247 -3.59 -3.36 -15.21
N SER A 248 -4.07 -3.80 -16.37
CA SER A 248 -4.45 -2.92 -17.48
C SER A 248 -5.49 -1.91 -17.05
N TRP A 249 -6.52 -2.34 -16.34
CA TRP A 249 -7.55 -1.45 -15.79
C TRP A 249 -6.97 -0.36 -14.90
N ILE A 250 -6.16 -0.75 -13.91
CA ILE A 250 -5.60 0.20 -12.93
C ILE A 250 -4.55 1.11 -13.55
N ILE A 251 -3.75 0.62 -14.51
CA ILE A 251 -2.75 1.42 -15.23
C ILE A 251 -3.43 2.48 -16.07
N ILE A 252 -4.44 2.10 -16.86
CA ILE A 252 -5.21 3.05 -17.68
C ILE A 252 -5.86 4.10 -16.79
N TYR A 253 -6.50 3.69 -15.69
CA TYR A 253 -7.06 4.61 -14.71
C TYR A 253 -6.01 5.58 -14.14
N GLY A 254 -4.82 5.08 -13.80
CA GLY A 254 -3.70 5.89 -13.30
C GLY A 254 -3.20 6.89 -14.34
N CYS A 255 -3.08 6.48 -15.62
CA CYS A 255 -2.69 7.35 -16.71
C CYS A 255 -3.71 8.46 -16.95
N ILE A 256 -5.01 8.14 -16.97
CA ILE A 256 -6.08 9.14 -17.11
C ILE A 256 -6.02 10.18 -15.98
N GLN A 257 -5.76 9.73 -14.74
CA GLN A 257 -5.61 10.65 -13.61
C GLN A 257 -4.38 11.57 -13.72
N ALA A 258 -3.30 11.10 -14.35
CA ALA A 258 -2.08 11.88 -14.53
C ALA A 258 -2.20 12.96 -15.63
N VAL A 259 -3.08 12.76 -16.60
CA VAL A 259 -3.27 13.64 -17.79
C VAL A 259 -4.35 14.70 -17.55
N ARG A 260 -4.88 14.85 -16.35
CA ARG A 260 -5.97 15.81 -16.10
C ARG A 260 -5.54 17.24 -16.44
N PRO A 261 -6.27 17.96 -17.31
CA PRO A 261 -5.95 19.34 -17.63
C PRO A 261 -6.12 20.23 -16.40
N SER A 262 -5.23 21.19 -16.32
CA SER A 262 -5.21 22.32 -15.38
C SER A 262 -6.47 23.14 -15.43
#